data_c4e8f5c1a000966a383109ede866ee85
#
_entry.id   c4e8f5c1a000966a383109ede866ee85
#
_cell.length_a   1.000
_cell.length_b   1.000
_cell.length_c   1.000
_cell.angle_alpha   90.00
_cell.angle_beta   90.00
_cell.angle_gamma   90.00
#
_symmetry.space_group_name_H-M   'P 1'
#
loop_
_entity.id
_entity.type
_entity.pdbx_description
1 polymer ?
#
loop_
_entity_poly.entity_id
_entity_poly.type
_entity_poly.pdbx_seq_one_letter_code
_entity_poly.pdbx_strand_id
1 'polypeptide(L)'
;MLKTLRNAFKIKDVRNRILFTFLIVIRIGSELPIPGVKGSVFQSWLNSKSADGLGFVDAITGGSFSQMSVFALNITPYITSSIIMQLLTIAIPKLEEMQRDGEDGRKKIVEITRYLTIGLGLLESVMMVIGFYRQNYLTEKTPLTVIMVVTSLTAGSAVLMWIGERITEKGVGNGISIVLTINIISRIPEDLSTLWSQFIASAANVPKAIVAGLIVVAIIAAMVVFVVLLQDAQRKIPVQYSSKIRGNKQMGGQQTCIPLKVNTSGVIPVIFAQSLMQTPVIIASFLGKGNGNGIGSKILKGLSQSNWCDPKEPVYSIGLIVYIVLIIAFAYFYTNITFNPLEIANNMKRSGGFIPGIRPGKPTSDYLNQILNYIVFIGAIGLAFIAFVPIFFNGVFNADVSFGGTSIIIIVGVVIETLKQIESQMRVRYYKGFLDD
;
A
#
# COMPACT_ATOMS: atom_id res chain seq x y z
N MET A 1 -10.33 -20.67 -0.87
CA MET A 1 -10.80 -19.30 -1.16
C MET A 1 -12.27 -19.28 -1.66
N LEU A 2 -12.63 -19.87 -2.81
CA LEU A 2 -14.01 -19.84 -3.32
C LEU A 2 -15.04 -20.48 -2.37
N LYS A 3 -14.68 -21.58 -1.67
CA LYS A 3 -15.55 -22.21 -0.66
C LYS A 3 -15.78 -21.28 0.54
N THR A 4 -14.75 -20.56 0.98
CA THR A 4 -14.81 -19.60 2.10
C THR A 4 -15.76 -18.45 1.76
N LEU A 5 -15.63 -17.85 0.58
CA LEU A 5 -16.52 -16.79 0.11
C LEU A 5 -17.97 -17.29 0.01
N ARG A 6 -18.20 -18.45 -0.60
CA ARG A 6 -19.55 -19.03 -0.71
C ARG A 6 -20.20 -19.27 0.65
N ASN A 7 -19.43 -19.70 1.65
CA ASN A 7 -19.92 -19.90 3.00
C ASN A 7 -20.15 -18.55 3.74
N ALA A 8 -19.30 -17.55 3.50
CA ALA A 8 -19.47 -16.21 4.04
C ALA A 8 -20.78 -15.54 3.58
N PHE A 9 -21.17 -15.74 2.31
CA PHE A 9 -22.45 -15.23 1.78
C PHE A 9 -23.69 -15.89 2.40
N LYS A 10 -23.57 -17.08 3.00
CA LYS A 10 -24.67 -17.75 3.71
C LYS A 10 -24.96 -17.11 5.07
N ILE A 11 -23.99 -16.46 5.68
CA ILE A 11 -24.12 -15.81 7.00
C ILE A 11 -24.60 -14.36 6.77
N LYS A 12 -25.83 -14.04 7.19
CA LYS A 12 -26.49 -12.75 6.93
C LYS A 12 -25.64 -11.52 7.29
N ASP A 13 -24.98 -11.50 8.45
CA ASP A 13 -24.17 -10.37 8.89
C ASP A 13 -22.87 -10.23 8.09
N VAL A 14 -22.18 -11.35 7.82
CA VAL A 14 -20.95 -11.33 7.02
C VAL A 14 -21.28 -10.90 5.59
N ARG A 15 -22.38 -11.39 5.04
CA ARG A 15 -22.91 -10.96 3.74
C ARG A 15 -23.19 -9.47 3.71
N ASN A 16 -23.88 -8.93 4.73
CA ASN A 16 -24.19 -7.50 4.81
C ASN A 16 -22.93 -6.64 4.90
N ARG A 17 -21.92 -7.07 5.64
CA ARG A 17 -20.63 -6.38 5.71
C ARG A 17 -19.87 -6.41 4.39
N ILE A 18 -19.88 -7.55 3.69
CA ILE A 18 -19.28 -7.68 2.35
C ILE A 18 -20.01 -6.77 1.36
N LEU A 19 -21.35 -6.81 1.33
CA LEU A 19 -22.16 -5.95 0.49
C LEU A 19 -21.92 -4.47 0.79
N PHE A 20 -21.84 -4.08 2.07
CA PHE A 20 -21.52 -2.72 2.46
C PHE A 20 -20.15 -2.28 1.92
N THR A 21 -19.14 -3.15 1.97
CA THR A 21 -17.80 -2.86 1.45
C THR A 21 -17.80 -2.63 -0.06
N PHE A 22 -18.59 -3.40 -0.83
CA PHE A 22 -18.67 -3.28 -2.29
C PHE A 22 -19.69 -2.23 -2.78
N LEU A 23 -20.70 -1.88 -1.96
CA LEU A 23 -21.74 -0.91 -2.32
C LEU A 23 -21.27 0.55 -2.30
N ILE A 24 -20.07 0.81 -1.78
CA ILE A 24 -19.56 2.18 -1.72
C ILE A 24 -19.08 2.61 -3.10
N VAL A 25 -19.77 3.61 -3.63
CA VAL A 25 -19.59 4.11 -4.99
C VAL A 25 -18.40 5.08 -5.06
N ILE A 26 -17.20 4.56 -4.76
CA ILE A 26 -15.95 5.33 -4.81
C ILE A 26 -15.70 5.85 -6.24
N ARG A 27 -16.10 5.06 -7.23
CA ARG A 27 -15.85 5.37 -8.63
C ARG A 27 -16.62 6.59 -9.15
N ILE A 28 -17.80 6.89 -8.61
CA ILE A 28 -18.58 8.08 -9.04
C ILE A 28 -17.76 9.36 -8.78
N GLY A 29 -17.13 9.49 -7.62
CA GLY A 29 -16.33 10.68 -7.31
C GLY A 29 -15.05 10.79 -8.14
N SER A 30 -14.54 9.66 -8.66
CA SER A 30 -13.37 9.64 -9.55
C SER A 30 -13.68 10.18 -10.95
N GLU A 31 -14.95 10.15 -11.37
CA GLU A 31 -15.40 10.67 -12.67
C GLU A 31 -15.93 12.12 -12.58
N LEU A 32 -16.10 12.68 -11.36
CA LEU A 32 -16.58 14.04 -11.17
C LEU A 32 -15.44 15.05 -11.39
N PRO A 33 -15.44 15.88 -12.46
CA PRO A 33 -14.38 16.84 -12.70
C PRO A 33 -14.40 17.96 -11.67
N ILE A 34 -13.23 18.49 -11.33
CA ILE A 34 -13.11 19.65 -10.45
C ILE A 34 -13.59 20.89 -11.20
N PRO A 35 -14.52 21.68 -10.63
CA PRO A 35 -14.93 22.93 -11.24
C PRO A 35 -13.75 23.92 -11.29
N GLY A 36 -13.57 24.57 -12.46
CA GLY A 36 -12.53 25.58 -12.64
C GLY A 36 -11.19 25.07 -13.18
N VAL A 37 -11.05 23.77 -13.49
CA VAL A 37 -9.85 23.17 -14.11
C VAL A 37 -10.16 22.66 -15.51
N LYS A 38 -9.25 22.91 -16.45
CA LYS A 38 -9.33 22.38 -17.82
C LYS A 38 -8.76 20.97 -17.89
N GLY A 39 -9.57 19.95 -17.58
CA GLY A 39 -9.13 18.54 -17.48
C GLY A 39 -8.49 18.02 -18.76
N SER A 40 -9.04 18.35 -19.96
CA SER A 40 -8.48 17.91 -21.25
C SER A 40 -7.07 18.42 -21.53
N VAL A 41 -6.77 19.66 -21.11
CA VAL A 41 -5.43 20.26 -21.26
C VAL A 41 -4.44 19.62 -20.30
N PHE A 42 -4.89 19.32 -19.08
CA PHE A 42 -4.07 18.62 -18.09
C PHE A 42 -3.76 17.18 -18.52
N GLN A 43 -4.74 16.46 -19.04
CA GLN A 43 -4.56 15.10 -19.54
C GLN A 43 -3.58 15.05 -20.72
N SER A 44 -3.65 16.00 -21.65
CA SER A 44 -2.70 16.09 -22.78
C SER A 44 -1.28 16.41 -22.29
N TRP A 45 -1.12 17.21 -21.25
CA TRP A 45 0.18 17.47 -20.62
C TRP A 45 0.72 16.24 -19.87
N LEU A 46 -0.13 15.53 -19.14
CA LEU A 46 0.25 14.31 -18.43
C LEU A 46 0.75 13.22 -19.39
N ASN A 47 0.12 13.10 -20.54
CA ASN A 47 0.53 12.17 -21.61
C ASN A 47 1.78 12.64 -22.39
N SER A 48 2.24 13.87 -22.16
CA SER A 48 3.50 14.34 -22.74
C SER A 48 4.69 13.85 -21.92
N LYS A 49 5.85 13.60 -22.57
CA LYS A 49 7.11 13.19 -21.90
C LYS A 49 7.60 14.14 -20.81
N SER A 50 6.96 15.29 -20.64
CA SER A 50 7.28 16.29 -19.60
C SER A 50 6.72 15.92 -18.21
N ALA A 51 5.82 14.94 -18.14
CA ALA A 51 5.18 14.48 -16.90
C ALA A 51 5.76 13.17 -16.36
N ASP A 52 6.97 12.81 -16.81
CA ASP A 52 7.70 11.63 -16.36
C ASP A 52 7.78 11.62 -14.81
N GLY A 53 7.21 10.62 -14.17
CA GLY A 53 7.14 10.46 -12.72
C GLY A 53 5.75 10.64 -12.09
N LEU A 54 4.78 11.25 -12.78
CA LEU A 54 3.41 11.36 -12.29
C LEU A 54 2.52 10.14 -12.62
N GLY A 55 2.98 9.27 -13.52
CA GLY A 55 2.26 8.05 -13.90
C GLY A 55 1.94 7.11 -12.72
N PHE A 56 2.84 7.05 -11.73
CA PHE A 56 2.58 6.26 -10.52
C PHE A 56 1.48 6.87 -9.65
N VAL A 57 1.45 8.20 -9.50
CA VAL A 57 0.37 8.88 -8.76
C VAL A 57 -0.95 8.58 -9.44
N ASP A 58 -0.99 8.66 -10.77
CA ASP A 58 -2.18 8.36 -11.54
C ASP A 58 -2.59 6.88 -11.44
N ALA A 59 -1.62 5.95 -11.37
CA ALA A 59 -1.89 4.53 -11.14
C ALA A 59 -2.57 4.25 -9.79
N ILE A 60 -2.08 4.85 -8.70
CA ILE A 60 -2.67 4.68 -7.36
C ILE A 60 -4.03 5.37 -7.26
N THR A 61 -4.21 6.50 -7.95
CA THR A 61 -5.49 7.23 -7.94
C THR A 61 -6.53 6.61 -8.87
N GLY A 62 -6.16 5.59 -9.66
CA GLY A 62 -7.08 4.91 -10.58
C GLY A 62 -7.56 5.80 -11.73
N GLY A 63 -6.70 6.71 -12.23
CA GLY A 63 -7.02 7.66 -13.30
C GLY A 63 -7.71 8.94 -12.80
N SER A 64 -8.03 9.05 -11.51
CA SER A 64 -8.67 10.25 -10.94
C SER A 64 -7.79 11.49 -11.03
N PHE A 65 -6.46 11.30 -11.00
CA PHE A 65 -5.49 12.38 -11.14
C PHE A 65 -5.43 12.89 -12.56
N SER A 66 -5.37 12.02 -13.56
CA SER A 66 -5.32 12.40 -14.98
C SER A 66 -6.59 13.08 -15.45
N GLN A 67 -7.74 12.68 -14.93
CA GLN A 67 -9.03 13.28 -15.23
C GLN A 67 -9.31 14.58 -14.46
N MET A 68 -8.42 14.96 -13.50
CA MET A 68 -8.66 16.09 -12.59
C MET A 68 -10.02 16.00 -11.89
N SER A 69 -10.29 14.85 -11.29
CA SER A 69 -11.52 14.63 -10.55
C SER A 69 -11.41 15.17 -9.12
N VAL A 70 -12.56 15.29 -8.45
CA VAL A 70 -12.62 15.69 -7.03
C VAL A 70 -11.77 14.76 -6.15
N PHE A 71 -11.57 13.51 -6.55
CA PHE A 71 -10.71 12.53 -5.87
C PHE A 71 -9.28 12.47 -6.41
N ALA A 72 -8.79 13.51 -7.08
CA ALA A 72 -7.45 13.53 -7.67
C ALA A 72 -6.33 13.36 -6.62
N LEU A 73 -6.48 13.88 -5.39
CA LEU A 73 -5.54 13.63 -4.28
C LEU A 73 -5.68 12.23 -3.68
N ASN A 74 -6.80 11.55 -3.94
CA ASN A 74 -7.10 10.22 -3.41
C ASN A 74 -6.92 10.16 -1.88
N ILE A 75 -6.39 9.04 -1.37
CA ILE A 75 -6.08 8.79 0.05
C ILE A 75 -4.60 9.13 0.35
N THR A 76 -3.85 9.69 -0.61
CA THR A 76 -2.43 10.00 -0.44
C THR A 76 -2.14 10.83 0.81
N PRO A 77 -2.87 11.94 1.12
CA PRO A 77 -2.65 12.70 2.34
C PRO A 77 -2.85 11.88 3.62
N TYR A 78 -3.79 10.92 3.61
CA TYR A 78 -4.02 10.04 4.77
C TYR A 78 -2.88 9.03 4.95
N ILE A 79 -2.40 8.43 3.86
CA ILE A 79 -1.27 7.50 3.92
C ILE A 79 -0.05 8.22 4.49
N THR A 80 0.29 9.40 3.95
CA THR A 80 1.41 10.23 4.43
C THR A 80 1.23 10.60 5.91
N SER A 81 0.03 11.02 6.32
CA SER A 81 -0.29 11.34 7.72
C SER A 81 -0.12 10.14 8.64
N SER A 82 -0.60 8.98 8.23
CA SER A 82 -0.47 7.74 9.01
C SER A 82 1.00 7.35 9.18
N ILE A 83 1.81 7.50 8.15
CA ILE A 83 3.26 7.29 8.19
C ILE A 83 3.92 8.24 9.19
N ILE A 84 3.63 9.54 9.06
CA ILE A 84 4.19 10.57 9.94
C ILE A 84 3.79 10.27 11.40
N MET A 85 2.54 9.92 11.65
CA MET A 85 2.07 9.58 13.00
C MET A 85 2.76 8.34 13.57
N GLN A 86 2.98 7.31 12.77
CA GLN A 86 3.72 6.12 13.20
C GLN A 86 5.18 6.46 13.57
N LEU A 87 5.83 7.32 12.78
CA LEU A 87 7.19 7.80 13.10
C LEU A 87 7.21 8.66 14.36
N LEU A 88 6.25 9.58 14.50
CA LEU A 88 6.13 10.44 15.67
C LEU A 88 5.81 9.65 16.96
N THR A 89 5.06 8.55 16.86
CA THR A 89 4.76 7.69 18.01
C THR A 89 6.02 7.05 18.61
N ILE A 90 7.06 6.85 17.80
CA ILE A 90 8.36 6.36 18.27
C ILE A 90 9.21 7.49 18.82
N ALA A 91 9.17 8.67 18.17
CA ALA A 91 10.01 9.80 18.51
C ALA A 91 9.53 10.57 19.75
N ILE A 92 8.21 10.55 20.02
CA ILE A 92 7.58 11.33 21.08
C ILE A 92 7.03 10.39 22.16
N PRO A 93 7.63 10.37 23.40
CA PRO A 93 7.21 9.47 24.47
C PRO A 93 5.72 9.58 24.84
N LYS A 94 5.14 10.77 24.77
CA LYS A 94 3.72 10.99 25.06
C LYS A 94 2.79 10.28 24.07
N LEU A 95 3.18 10.18 22.79
CA LEU A 95 2.40 9.44 21.80
C LEU A 95 2.61 7.93 21.96
N GLU A 96 3.79 7.49 22.37
CA GLU A 96 4.05 6.09 22.72
C GLU A 96 3.19 5.63 23.90
N GLU A 97 3.09 6.45 24.96
CA GLU A 97 2.19 6.19 26.08
C GLU A 97 0.74 6.07 25.64
N MET A 98 0.26 7.01 24.81
CA MET A 98 -1.10 6.95 24.24
C MET A 98 -1.33 5.68 23.42
N GLN A 99 -0.33 5.17 22.72
CA GLN A 99 -0.45 3.91 21.99
C GLN A 99 -0.57 2.70 22.92
N ARG A 100 0.05 2.75 24.11
CA ARG A 100 0.00 1.72 25.15
C ARG A 100 -1.27 1.76 25.99
N ASP A 101 -1.97 2.90 26.06
CA ASP A 101 -3.21 3.10 26.81
C ASP A 101 -4.44 2.32 26.26
N GLY A 102 -4.24 1.41 25.32
CA GLY A 102 -5.29 0.55 24.78
C GLY A 102 -6.19 1.21 23.75
N GLU A 103 -7.52 0.94 23.81
CA GLU A 103 -8.46 1.42 22.78
C GLU A 103 -8.65 2.94 22.78
N ASP A 104 -8.67 3.57 23.95
CA ASP A 104 -8.93 5.01 24.06
C ASP A 104 -7.73 5.85 23.58
N GLY A 105 -6.52 5.40 23.86
CA GLY A 105 -5.32 6.01 23.33
C GLY A 105 -5.21 5.88 21.81
N ARG A 106 -5.55 4.71 21.27
CA ARG A 106 -5.58 4.49 19.81
C ARG A 106 -6.61 5.37 19.13
N LYS A 107 -7.80 5.57 19.70
CA LYS A 107 -8.82 6.49 19.16
C LYS A 107 -8.29 7.92 19.04
N LYS A 108 -7.57 8.41 20.06
CA LYS A 108 -6.95 9.75 20.03
C LYS A 108 -5.87 9.85 18.95
N ILE A 109 -5.04 8.82 18.76
CA ILE A 109 -4.03 8.79 17.68
C ILE A 109 -4.71 8.86 16.31
N VAL A 110 -5.79 8.12 16.10
CA VAL A 110 -6.58 8.18 14.85
C VAL A 110 -7.17 9.57 14.63
N GLU A 111 -7.69 10.22 15.69
CA GLU A 111 -8.21 11.58 15.61
C GLU A 111 -7.14 12.61 15.21
N ILE A 112 -5.95 12.54 15.81
CA ILE A 112 -4.80 13.36 15.43
C ILE A 112 -4.41 13.10 13.96
N THR A 113 -4.41 11.84 13.53
CA THR A 113 -4.13 11.47 12.14
C THR A 113 -5.13 12.10 11.17
N ARG A 114 -6.42 12.17 11.53
CA ARG A 114 -7.45 12.86 10.71
C ARG A 114 -7.16 14.33 10.53
N TYR A 115 -6.85 15.05 11.63
CA TYR A 115 -6.48 16.46 11.54
C TYR A 115 -5.25 16.69 10.70
N LEU A 116 -4.23 15.86 10.88
CA LEU A 116 -3.00 15.91 10.08
C LEU A 116 -3.28 15.63 8.59
N THR A 117 -4.18 14.69 8.29
CA THR A 117 -4.62 14.38 6.92
C THR A 117 -5.26 15.57 6.24
N ILE A 118 -6.16 16.27 6.93
CA ILE A 118 -6.80 17.47 6.38
C ILE A 118 -5.77 18.59 6.16
N GLY A 119 -4.86 18.77 7.11
CA GLY A 119 -3.77 19.77 6.99
C GLY A 119 -2.83 19.48 5.82
N LEU A 120 -2.39 18.24 5.66
CA LEU A 120 -1.56 17.81 4.52
C LEU A 120 -2.33 17.86 3.20
N GLY A 121 -3.58 17.44 3.17
CA GLY A 121 -4.44 17.54 1.98
C GLY A 121 -4.65 18.97 1.52
N LEU A 122 -4.80 19.91 2.45
CA LEU A 122 -4.86 21.33 2.15
C LEU A 122 -3.52 21.84 1.60
N LEU A 123 -2.39 21.45 2.17
CA LEU A 123 -1.07 21.82 1.71
C LEU A 123 -0.79 21.29 0.30
N GLU A 124 -1.09 20.00 0.06
CA GLU A 124 -0.93 19.36 -1.25
C GLU A 124 -1.84 20.02 -2.31
N SER A 125 -3.11 20.31 -1.97
CA SER A 125 -4.04 20.96 -2.88
C SER A 125 -3.60 22.38 -3.24
N VAL A 126 -3.09 23.17 -2.28
CA VAL A 126 -2.54 24.52 -2.53
C VAL A 126 -1.33 24.43 -3.47
N MET A 127 -0.39 23.50 -3.21
CA MET A 127 0.77 23.32 -4.10
C MET A 127 0.35 22.97 -5.52
N MET A 128 -0.62 22.08 -5.67
CA MET A 128 -1.15 21.66 -6.96
C MET A 128 -1.81 22.81 -7.72
N VAL A 129 -2.61 23.62 -7.03
CA VAL A 129 -3.28 24.78 -7.63
C VAL A 129 -2.29 25.89 -8.03
N ILE A 130 -1.20 26.09 -7.26
CA ILE A 130 -0.09 26.99 -7.68
C ILE A 130 0.53 26.50 -9.00
N GLY A 131 0.72 25.19 -9.14
CA GLY A 131 1.17 24.60 -10.39
C GLY A 131 0.20 24.85 -11.55
N PHE A 132 -1.08 24.66 -11.35
CA PHE A 132 -2.13 24.90 -12.36
C PHE A 132 -2.22 26.38 -12.75
N TYR A 133 -2.08 27.27 -11.78
CA TYR A 133 -2.07 28.70 -12.02
C TYR A 133 -0.92 29.12 -12.95
N ARG A 134 0.29 28.58 -12.69
CA ARG A 134 1.48 28.85 -13.51
C ARG A 134 1.40 28.29 -14.91
N GLN A 135 0.81 27.13 -15.09
CA GLN A 135 0.73 26.43 -16.37
C GLN A 135 -0.56 26.74 -17.17
N ASN A 136 -1.37 27.68 -16.69
CA ASN A 136 -2.64 28.10 -17.34
C ASN A 136 -3.70 26.97 -17.47
N TYR A 137 -3.74 26.02 -16.52
CA TYR A 137 -4.74 24.95 -16.51
C TYR A 137 -6.04 25.36 -15.85
N LEU A 138 -6.09 26.52 -15.17
CA LEU A 138 -7.32 27.06 -14.62
C LEU A 138 -8.16 27.69 -15.74
N THR A 139 -9.48 27.56 -15.61
CA THR A 139 -10.45 28.17 -16.52
C THR A 139 -10.36 29.69 -16.45
N GLU A 140 -10.33 30.21 -15.23
CA GLU A 140 -10.16 31.61 -14.90
C GLU A 140 -9.16 31.79 -13.78
N LYS A 141 -8.33 32.86 -13.85
CA LYS A 141 -7.31 33.13 -12.83
C LYS A 141 -7.88 34.04 -11.72
N THR A 142 -9.08 33.76 -11.22
CA THR A 142 -9.68 34.51 -10.14
C THR A 142 -9.33 33.87 -8.77
N PRO A 143 -9.21 34.65 -7.68
CA PRO A 143 -9.02 34.11 -6.35
C PRO A 143 -10.11 33.12 -5.93
N LEU A 144 -11.34 33.38 -6.40
CA LEU A 144 -12.48 32.49 -6.14
C LEU A 144 -12.27 31.09 -6.74
N THR A 145 -11.78 31.01 -7.98
CA THR A 145 -11.51 29.74 -8.65
C THR A 145 -10.39 28.97 -7.93
N VAL A 146 -9.36 29.64 -7.44
CA VAL A 146 -8.29 29.03 -6.65
C VAL A 146 -8.86 28.42 -5.36
N ILE A 147 -9.64 29.17 -4.61
CA ILE A 147 -10.29 28.70 -3.36
C ILE A 147 -11.22 27.51 -3.67
N MET A 148 -12.01 27.58 -4.72
CA MET A 148 -12.93 26.53 -5.12
C MET A 148 -12.19 25.22 -5.44
N VAL A 149 -11.10 25.27 -6.18
CA VAL A 149 -10.30 24.08 -6.54
C VAL A 149 -9.62 23.48 -5.29
N VAL A 150 -9.02 24.33 -4.42
CA VAL A 150 -8.38 23.88 -3.17
C VAL A 150 -9.39 23.19 -2.26
N THR A 151 -10.54 23.82 -2.06
CA THR A 151 -11.60 23.26 -1.18
C THR A 151 -12.17 21.96 -1.76
N SER A 152 -12.38 21.88 -3.08
CA SER A 152 -12.90 20.66 -3.73
C SER A 152 -11.93 19.49 -3.60
N LEU A 153 -10.64 19.69 -3.81
CA LEU A 153 -9.60 18.66 -3.67
C LEU A 153 -9.49 18.19 -2.22
N THR A 154 -9.42 19.12 -1.27
CA THR A 154 -9.31 18.79 0.15
C THR A 154 -10.56 18.06 0.65
N ALA A 155 -11.76 18.52 0.25
CA ALA A 155 -13.02 17.88 0.59
C ALA A 155 -13.10 16.46 0.01
N GLY A 156 -12.67 16.27 -1.25
CA GLY A 156 -12.63 14.94 -1.89
C GLY A 156 -11.77 13.95 -1.12
N SER A 157 -10.54 14.35 -0.73
CA SER A 157 -9.65 13.51 0.09
C SER A 157 -10.25 13.20 1.47
N ALA A 158 -10.88 14.19 2.13
CA ALA A 158 -11.53 14.00 3.42
C ALA A 158 -12.74 13.02 3.33
N VAL A 159 -13.52 13.09 2.25
CA VAL A 159 -14.61 12.15 1.99
C VAL A 159 -14.09 10.74 1.78
N LEU A 160 -13.03 10.56 0.99
CA LEU A 160 -12.41 9.23 0.79
C LEU A 160 -11.86 8.64 2.09
N MET A 161 -11.21 9.46 2.92
CA MET A 161 -10.76 9.05 4.25
C MET A 161 -11.94 8.58 5.10
N TRP A 162 -13.02 9.37 5.16
CA TRP A 162 -14.22 9.01 5.91
C TRP A 162 -14.85 7.70 5.41
N ILE A 163 -14.93 7.52 4.09
CA ILE A 163 -15.42 6.27 3.49
C ILE A 163 -14.54 5.09 3.91
N GLY A 164 -13.21 5.22 3.83
CA GLY A 164 -12.26 4.17 4.24
C GLY A 164 -12.45 3.78 5.71
N GLU A 165 -12.62 4.75 6.60
CA GLU A 165 -12.90 4.48 8.02
C GLU A 165 -14.24 3.78 8.24
N ARG A 166 -15.29 4.19 7.53
CA ARG A 166 -16.61 3.54 7.60
C ARG A 166 -16.56 2.09 7.10
N ILE A 167 -15.75 1.80 6.08
CA ILE A 167 -15.53 0.41 5.65
C ILE A 167 -14.82 -0.38 6.75
N THR A 168 -13.81 0.21 7.40
CA THR A 168 -13.09 -0.45 8.49
C THR A 168 -13.99 -0.75 9.69
N GLU A 169 -14.88 0.18 10.06
CA GLU A 169 -15.80 0.01 11.20
C GLU A 169 -16.94 -0.98 10.93
N LYS A 170 -17.60 -0.85 9.78
CA LYS A 170 -18.83 -1.58 9.45
C LYS A 170 -18.66 -2.69 8.41
N GLY A 171 -17.58 -2.64 7.65
CA GLY A 171 -17.27 -3.58 6.57
C GLY A 171 -16.40 -4.75 7.02
N VAL A 172 -15.63 -5.26 6.09
CA VAL A 172 -14.62 -6.31 6.27
C VAL A 172 -13.30 -5.81 5.72
N GLY A 173 -12.21 -6.04 6.43
CA GLY A 173 -10.88 -5.63 6.00
C GLY A 173 -10.51 -4.21 6.44
N ASN A 174 -9.34 -3.78 6.00
CA ASN A 174 -8.90 -2.40 6.16
C ASN A 174 -9.51 -1.55 5.02
N GLY A 175 -10.45 -0.66 5.36
CA GLY A 175 -11.19 0.12 4.38
C GLY A 175 -10.31 0.98 3.49
N ILE A 176 -9.24 1.55 4.00
CA ILE A 176 -8.29 2.37 3.24
C ILE A 176 -7.56 1.53 2.20
N SER A 177 -7.09 0.35 2.59
CA SER A 177 -6.45 -0.59 1.68
C SER A 177 -7.43 -1.08 0.59
N ILE A 178 -8.70 -1.24 0.93
CA ILE A 178 -9.75 -1.62 -0.02
C ILE A 178 -10.01 -0.50 -1.03
N VAL A 179 -10.08 0.76 -0.58
CA VAL A 179 -10.24 1.90 -1.49
C VAL A 179 -9.08 2.00 -2.47
N LEU A 180 -7.84 1.85 -2.00
CA LEU A 180 -6.66 1.77 -2.87
C LEU A 180 -6.77 0.63 -3.88
N THR A 181 -7.16 -0.55 -3.43
CA THR A 181 -7.30 -1.74 -4.28
C THR A 181 -8.35 -1.51 -5.38
N ILE A 182 -9.51 -0.91 -5.05
CA ILE A 182 -10.56 -0.59 -6.02
C ILE A 182 -10.03 0.39 -7.08
N ASN A 183 -9.31 1.43 -6.67
CA ASN A 183 -8.72 2.40 -7.58
C ASN A 183 -7.71 1.74 -8.53
N ILE A 184 -6.82 0.91 -8.00
CA ILE A 184 -5.82 0.21 -8.82
C ILE A 184 -6.50 -0.78 -9.79
N ILE A 185 -7.48 -1.57 -9.33
CA ILE A 185 -8.20 -2.53 -10.18
C ILE A 185 -8.94 -1.80 -11.31
N SER A 186 -9.49 -0.61 -11.04
CA SER A 186 -10.24 0.15 -12.04
C SER A 186 -9.37 0.59 -13.24
N ARG A 187 -8.05 0.68 -13.07
CA ARG A 187 -7.10 1.03 -14.12
C ARG A 187 -6.56 -0.18 -14.92
N ILE A 188 -6.67 -1.39 -14.37
CA ILE A 188 -6.19 -2.61 -15.05
C ILE A 188 -6.70 -2.74 -16.49
N PRO A 189 -8.00 -2.48 -16.82
CA PRO A 189 -8.48 -2.59 -18.18
C PRO A 189 -7.77 -1.63 -19.18
N GLU A 190 -7.45 -0.41 -18.73
CA GLU A 190 -6.73 0.58 -19.53
C GLU A 190 -5.29 0.15 -19.76
N ASP A 191 -4.60 -0.30 -18.73
CA ASP A 191 -3.23 -0.81 -18.83
C ASP A 191 -3.16 -2.06 -19.74
N LEU A 192 -4.12 -2.98 -19.64
CA LEU A 192 -4.20 -4.12 -20.54
C LEU A 192 -4.45 -3.70 -21.99
N SER A 193 -5.28 -2.69 -22.22
CA SER A 193 -5.51 -2.13 -23.55
C SER A 193 -4.23 -1.51 -24.13
N THR A 194 -3.44 -0.83 -23.30
CA THR A 194 -2.15 -0.25 -23.67
C THR A 194 -1.14 -1.35 -24.02
N LEU A 195 -1.03 -2.39 -23.21
CA LEU A 195 -0.19 -3.56 -23.51
C LEU A 195 -0.61 -4.24 -24.81
N TRP A 196 -1.91 -4.41 -25.01
CA TRP A 196 -2.44 -4.98 -26.26
C TRP A 196 -2.03 -4.17 -27.48
N SER A 197 -2.21 -2.85 -27.45
CA SER A 197 -1.88 -1.96 -28.55
C SER A 197 -0.38 -1.91 -28.83
N GLN A 198 0.46 -1.91 -27.78
CA GLN A 198 1.92 -1.82 -27.94
C GLN A 198 2.57 -3.13 -28.38
N PHE A 199 2.18 -4.27 -27.84
CA PHE A 199 2.89 -5.53 -28.06
C PHE A 199 2.18 -6.49 -29.02
N ILE A 200 0.85 -6.42 -29.10
CA ILE A 200 0.06 -7.36 -29.91
C ILE A 200 -0.41 -6.72 -31.20
N ALA A 201 -1.06 -5.55 -31.15
CA ALA A 201 -1.57 -4.89 -32.35
C ALA A 201 -0.46 -4.31 -33.23
N SER A 202 0.66 -3.88 -32.65
CA SER A 202 1.83 -3.35 -33.38
C SER A 202 2.77 -4.43 -33.94
N ALA A 203 2.50 -5.72 -33.65
CA ALA A 203 3.37 -6.81 -34.09
C ALA A 203 3.30 -7.02 -35.61
N ALA A 204 4.46 -7.09 -36.25
CA ALA A 204 4.57 -7.23 -37.71
C ALA A 204 3.96 -8.51 -38.28
N ASN A 205 3.80 -9.57 -37.48
CA ASN A 205 3.28 -10.88 -37.88
C ASN A 205 2.43 -11.51 -36.77
N VAL A 206 1.36 -12.24 -37.14
CA VAL A 206 0.46 -12.94 -36.24
C VAL A 206 1.19 -13.90 -35.24
N PRO A 207 2.20 -14.71 -35.66
CA PRO A 207 2.95 -15.54 -34.73
C PRO A 207 3.69 -14.75 -33.65
N LYS A 208 4.28 -13.58 -34.00
CA LYS A 208 4.95 -12.69 -33.05
C LYS A 208 3.96 -12.09 -32.05
N ALA A 209 2.76 -11.71 -32.50
CA ALA A 209 1.68 -11.20 -31.65
C ALA A 209 1.27 -12.24 -30.60
N ILE A 210 1.08 -13.50 -31.00
CA ILE A 210 0.70 -14.60 -30.09
C ILE A 210 1.79 -14.86 -29.06
N VAL A 211 3.05 -14.92 -29.48
CA VAL A 211 4.19 -15.14 -28.58
C VAL A 211 4.33 -13.98 -27.59
N ALA A 212 4.22 -12.74 -28.02
CA ALA A 212 4.27 -11.57 -27.16
C ALA A 212 3.13 -11.57 -26.13
N GLY A 213 1.90 -11.86 -26.55
CA GLY A 213 0.75 -11.98 -25.65
C GLY A 213 0.92 -13.07 -24.60
N LEU A 214 1.45 -14.24 -25.01
CA LEU A 214 1.71 -15.36 -24.10
C LEU A 214 2.79 -15.02 -23.07
N ILE A 215 3.86 -14.32 -23.47
CA ILE A 215 4.92 -13.85 -22.59
C ILE A 215 4.37 -12.85 -21.56
N VAL A 216 3.57 -11.86 -21.98
CA VAL A 216 2.99 -10.87 -21.07
C VAL A 216 2.09 -11.56 -20.03
N VAL A 217 1.21 -12.45 -20.45
CA VAL A 217 0.33 -13.20 -19.53
C VAL A 217 1.16 -14.07 -18.58
N ALA A 218 2.20 -14.75 -19.07
CA ALA A 218 3.08 -15.58 -18.25
C ALA A 218 3.81 -14.76 -17.18
N ILE A 219 4.30 -13.55 -17.52
CA ILE A 219 4.97 -12.65 -16.57
C ILE A 219 3.99 -12.18 -15.48
N ILE A 220 2.80 -11.72 -15.87
CA ILE A 220 1.78 -11.29 -14.90
C ILE A 220 1.40 -12.45 -13.98
N ALA A 221 1.16 -13.65 -14.52
CA ALA A 221 0.83 -14.83 -13.73
C ALA A 221 1.98 -15.21 -12.77
N ALA A 222 3.22 -15.21 -13.24
CA ALA A 222 4.40 -15.49 -12.41
C ALA A 222 4.55 -14.48 -11.28
N MET A 223 4.34 -13.19 -11.56
CA MET A 223 4.36 -12.12 -10.54
C MET A 223 3.27 -12.33 -9.48
N VAL A 224 2.03 -12.60 -9.89
CA VAL A 224 0.93 -12.87 -8.95
C VAL A 224 1.24 -14.07 -8.07
N VAL A 225 1.70 -15.18 -8.64
CA VAL A 225 2.08 -16.39 -7.88
C VAL A 225 3.20 -16.08 -6.88
N PHE A 226 4.23 -15.36 -7.32
CA PHE A 226 5.36 -15.00 -6.44
C PHE A 226 4.91 -14.09 -5.28
N VAL A 227 4.03 -13.12 -5.55
CA VAL A 227 3.47 -12.24 -4.49
C VAL A 227 2.63 -13.06 -3.51
N VAL A 228 1.78 -13.98 -3.99
CA VAL A 228 0.96 -14.85 -3.12
C VAL A 228 1.86 -15.69 -2.22
N LEU A 229 2.92 -16.30 -2.78
CA LEU A 229 3.88 -17.09 -2.01
C LEU A 229 4.58 -16.24 -0.95
N LEU A 230 5.01 -15.01 -1.29
CA LEU A 230 5.68 -14.11 -0.36
C LEU A 230 4.76 -13.65 0.78
N GLN A 231 3.50 -13.37 0.48
CA GLN A 231 2.52 -12.87 1.45
C GLN A 231 1.98 -13.96 2.39
N ASP A 232 1.91 -15.21 1.92
CA ASP A 232 1.41 -16.33 2.72
C ASP A 232 2.53 -17.09 3.43
N ALA A 233 3.78 -16.90 3.02
CA ALA A 233 4.93 -17.55 3.62
C ALA A 233 5.08 -17.16 5.10
N GLN A 234 5.16 -18.19 5.98
CA GLN A 234 5.31 -18.01 7.41
C GLN A 234 6.26 -19.05 8.01
N ARG A 235 7.09 -18.61 8.95
CA ARG A 235 7.91 -19.51 9.76
C ARG A 235 7.20 -19.81 11.08
N LYS A 236 6.89 -21.06 11.34
CA LYS A 236 6.26 -21.52 12.58
C LYS A 236 7.34 -21.87 13.59
N ILE A 237 7.38 -21.16 14.74
CA ILE A 237 8.27 -21.43 15.86
C ILE A 237 7.50 -22.28 16.87
N PRO A 238 7.96 -23.52 17.19
CA PRO A 238 7.27 -24.36 18.16
C PRO A 238 7.43 -23.78 19.57
N VAL A 239 6.32 -23.71 20.31
CA VAL A 239 6.26 -23.28 21.71
C VAL A 239 5.58 -24.37 22.52
N GLN A 240 6.17 -24.72 23.64
CA GLN A 240 5.62 -25.65 24.61
C GLN A 240 5.17 -24.90 25.86
N TYR A 241 3.98 -25.22 26.34
CA TYR A 241 3.49 -24.74 27.63
C TYR A 241 3.62 -25.84 28.65
N SER A 242 4.04 -25.48 29.87
CA SER A 242 4.13 -26.43 30.99
C SER A 242 2.76 -27.02 31.31
N SER A 243 2.70 -28.32 31.58
CA SER A 243 1.48 -28.99 32.04
C SER A 243 1.04 -28.40 33.39
N LYS A 244 -0.23 -28.03 33.52
CA LYS A 244 -0.83 -27.62 34.79
C LYS A 244 -1.57 -28.82 35.37
N ILE A 245 -1.22 -29.18 36.63
CA ILE A 245 -1.94 -30.18 37.41
C ILE A 245 -3.09 -29.45 38.10
N ARG A 246 -4.33 -29.81 37.77
CA ARG A 246 -5.52 -29.31 38.46
C ARG A 246 -6.25 -30.49 39.10
N GLY A 247 -6.02 -30.67 40.41
CA GLY A 247 -6.49 -31.86 41.14
C GLY A 247 -5.76 -33.12 40.66
N ASN A 248 -6.49 -34.24 40.49
CA ASN A 248 -5.93 -35.52 40.04
C ASN A 248 -5.83 -35.66 38.50
N LYS A 249 -6.11 -34.60 37.73
CA LYS A 249 -6.02 -34.61 36.23
C LYS A 249 -4.82 -33.79 35.79
N GLN A 250 -3.87 -34.45 35.15
CA GLN A 250 -2.75 -33.81 34.46
C GLN A 250 -3.27 -33.33 33.10
N MET A 251 -3.45 -32.01 32.95
CA MET A 251 -3.68 -31.40 31.63
C MET A 251 -2.33 -31.35 30.93
N GLY A 252 -2.16 -32.15 29.89
CA GLY A 252 -0.94 -32.20 29.07
C GLY A 252 -0.56 -30.84 28.53
N GLY A 253 0.73 -30.55 28.48
CA GLY A 253 1.26 -29.32 27.88
C GLY A 253 0.82 -29.22 26.42
N GLN A 254 0.14 -28.15 26.07
CA GLN A 254 -0.32 -27.89 24.72
C GLN A 254 0.86 -27.40 23.89
N GLN A 255 1.20 -28.10 22.80
CA GLN A 255 2.15 -27.63 21.83
C GLN A 255 1.45 -26.66 20.89
N THR A 256 1.93 -25.43 20.82
CA THR A 256 1.48 -24.39 19.92
C THR A 256 2.65 -23.89 19.09
N CYS A 257 2.38 -23.06 18.09
CA CYS A 257 3.44 -22.42 17.32
C CYS A 257 3.17 -20.93 17.16
N ILE A 258 4.22 -20.13 17.19
CA ILE A 258 4.17 -18.71 16.84
C ILE A 258 4.42 -18.60 15.32
N PRO A 259 3.41 -18.18 14.53
CA PRO A 259 3.62 -17.96 13.10
C PRO A 259 4.27 -16.59 12.87
N LEU A 260 5.49 -16.55 12.37
CA LEU A 260 6.15 -15.33 11.89
C LEU A 260 5.99 -15.24 10.37
N LYS A 261 5.30 -14.23 9.88
CA LYS A 261 5.16 -13.99 8.44
C LYS A 261 6.50 -13.55 7.84
N VAL A 262 6.85 -14.02 6.65
CA VAL A 262 8.05 -13.58 5.92
C VAL A 262 7.93 -12.11 5.54
N ASN A 263 6.79 -11.70 5.06
CA ASN A 263 6.47 -10.30 4.86
C ASN A 263 5.63 -9.77 6.03
N THR A 264 6.29 -9.46 7.15
CA THR A 264 5.63 -8.88 8.33
C THR A 264 5.23 -7.42 8.10
N SER A 265 6.02 -6.69 7.34
CA SER A 265 5.82 -5.27 7.05
C SER A 265 4.78 -4.99 5.95
N GLY A 266 4.32 -6.03 5.24
CA GLY A 266 3.33 -5.88 4.17
C GLY A 266 3.85 -5.07 2.98
N VAL A 267 3.04 -4.14 2.51
CA VAL A 267 3.32 -3.28 1.34
C VAL A 267 3.93 -1.94 1.75
N ILE A 268 3.83 -1.61 3.04
CA ILE A 268 4.16 -0.29 3.59
C ILE A 268 5.59 0.17 3.24
N PRO A 269 6.65 -0.66 3.35
CA PRO A 269 8.00 -0.22 3.00
C PRO A 269 8.16 0.25 1.57
N VAL A 270 7.46 -0.38 0.64
CA VAL A 270 7.53 -0.04 -0.79
C VAL A 270 6.84 1.30 -1.04
N ILE A 271 5.67 1.53 -0.42
CA ILE A 271 4.93 2.79 -0.51
C ILE A 271 5.77 3.93 0.08
N PHE A 272 6.44 3.71 1.21
CA PHE A 272 7.30 4.71 1.85
C PHE A 272 8.50 5.09 1.00
N ALA A 273 9.23 4.09 0.51
CA ALA A 273 10.38 4.32 -0.36
C ALA A 273 9.97 5.12 -1.61
N GLN A 274 8.83 4.76 -2.19
CA GLN A 274 8.32 5.43 -3.39
C GLN A 274 7.82 6.85 -3.11
N SER A 275 7.07 7.06 -2.04
CA SER A 275 6.61 8.40 -1.63
C SER A 275 7.79 9.33 -1.35
N LEU A 276 8.83 8.84 -0.66
CA LEU A 276 10.02 9.63 -0.37
C LEU A 276 10.76 10.06 -1.63
N MET A 277 10.89 9.16 -2.61
CA MET A 277 11.60 9.46 -3.86
C MET A 277 10.78 10.33 -4.80
N GLN A 278 9.46 10.16 -4.82
CA GLN A 278 8.60 10.90 -5.76
C GLN A 278 8.20 12.29 -5.27
N THR A 279 8.12 12.53 -3.97
CA THR A 279 7.72 13.84 -3.42
C THR A 279 8.56 14.99 -3.99
N PRO A 280 9.91 14.94 -4.05
CA PRO A 280 10.71 16.01 -4.66
C PRO A 280 10.42 16.18 -6.15
N VAL A 281 10.19 15.10 -6.88
CA VAL A 281 9.89 15.12 -8.32
C VAL A 281 8.54 15.79 -8.59
N ILE A 282 7.52 15.45 -7.81
CA ILE A 282 6.19 16.06 -7.89
C ILE A 282 6.25 17.56 -7.63
N ILE A 283 6.92 17.97 -6.53
CA ILE A 283 7.09 19.39 -6.18
C ILE A 283 7.79 20.15 -7.29
N ALA A 284 8.88 19.60 -7.85
CA ALA A 284 9.64 20.23 -8.91
C ALA A 284 8.84 20.32 -10.22
N SER A 285 8.04 19.31 -10.56
CA SER A 285 7.16 19.31 -11.73
C SER A 285 6.11 20.41 -11.65
N PHE A 286 5.48 20.61 -10.49
CA PHE A 286 4.52 21.70 -10.28
C PHE A 286 5.19 23.10 -10.22
N LEU A 287 6.43 23.20 -9.75
CA LEU A 287 7.19 24.43 -9.77
C LEU A 287 7.75 24.79 -11.17
N GLY A 288 7.59 23.93 -12.17
CA GLY A 288 8.09 24.14 -13.52
C GLY A 288 9.63 24.10 -13.65
N LYS A 289 10.32 23.52 -12.63
CA LYS A 289 11.80 23.43 -12.59
C LYS A 289 12.33 22.06 -13.04
N GLY A 290 11.48 21.16 -13.50
CA GLY A 290 11.85 19.77 -13.86
C GLY A 290 12.77 19.65 -15.10
N ASN A 291 12.73 20.60 -16.04
CA ASN A 291 13.37 20.49 -17.35
C ASN A 291 14.66 21.35 -17.53
N GLY A 292 15.30 21.79 -16.47
CA GLY A 292 16.54 22.54 -16.55
C GLY A 292 17.77 21.65 -16.75
N ASN A 293 18.87 22.21 -17.30
CA ASN A 293 20.18 21.49 -17.45
C ASN A 293 21.04 21.56 -16.17
N GLY A 294 20.49 22.01 -15.04
CA GLY A 294 21.20 22.14 -13.78
C GLY A 294 21.39 20.81 -13.03
N ILE A 295 22.30 20.78 -12.04
CA ILE A 295 22.55 19.63 -11.17
C ILE A 295 21.26 19.15 -10.50
N GLY A 296 20.42 20.09 -10.04
CA GLY A 296 19.12 19.74 -9.42
C GLY A 296 18.17 18.98 -10.37
N SER A 297 18.12 19.35 -11.65
CA SER A 297 17.32 18.66 -12.66
C SER A 297 17.84 17.24 -12.95
N LYS A 298 19.16 17.05 -12.94
CA LYS A 298 19.78 15.70 -13.08
C LYS A 298 19.45 14.81 -11.89
N ILE A 299 19.47 15.35 -10.66
CA ILE A 299 19.06 14.61 -9.46
C ILE A 299 17.57 14.23 -9.54
N LEU A 300 16.70 15.16 -9.95
CA LEU A 300 15.26 14.89 -10.11
C LEU A 300 14.99 13.83 -11.17
N LYS A 301 15.70 13.86 -12.29
CA LYS A 301 15.62 12.78 -13.30
C LYS A 301 16.06 11.43 -12.76
N GLY A 302 17.10 11.39 -11.92
CA GLY A 302 17.54 10.18 -11.25
C GLY A 302 16.56 9.65 -10.19
N LEU A 303 15.74 10.53 -9.59
CA LEU A 303 14.70 10.12 -8.64
C LEU A 303 13.41 9.66 -9.34
N SER A 304 13.22 10.03 -10.61
CA SER A 304 12.03 9.64 -11.38
C SER A 304 12.10 8.20 -11.86
N GLN A 305 11.08 7.43 -11.53
CA GLN A 305 10.99 5.98 -11.84
C GLN A 305 10.96 5.70 -13.36
N SER A 306 10.46 6.61 -14.17
CA SER A 306 10.36 6.48 -15.62
C SER A 306 11.72 6.45 -16.34
N ASN A 307 12.78 7.00 -15.70
CA ASN A 307 14.12 7.07 -16.28
C ASN A 307 15.03 5.91 -15.85
N TRP A 308 14.53 5.01 -14.99
CA TRP A 308 15.33 3.88 -14.50
C TRP A 308 15.36 2.78 -15.55
N CYS A 309 16.52 2.14 -15.69
CA CYS A 309 16.76 1.08 -16.68
C CYS A 309 16.59 1.51 -18.14
N ASP A 310 16.64 2.82 -18.46
CA ASP A 310 16.70 3.26 -19.86
C ASP A 310 18.10 2.98 -20.43
N PRO A 311 18.22 2.16 -21.51
CA PRO A 311 19.50 1.88 -22.16
C PRO A 311 20.22 3.12 -22.69
N LYS A 312 19.48 4.22 -22.96
CA LYS A 312 20.04 5.47 -23.49
C LYS A 312 20.72 6.33 -22.42
N GLU A 313 20.25 6.28 -21.18
CA GLU A 313 20.74 7.08 -20.07
C GLU A 313 20.98 6.24 -18.80
N PRO A 314 21.93 5.28 -18.78
CA PRO A 314 22.10 4.33 -17.69
C PRO A 314 22.48 4.96 -16.35
N VAL A 315 22.99 6.20 -16.35
CA VAL A 315 23.39 6.92 -15.14
C VAL A 315 22.22 7.13 -14.16
N TYR A 316 20.99 7.28 -14.66
CA TYR A 316 19.82 7.48 -13.80
C TYR A 316 19.34 6.18 -13.12
N SER A 317 19.86 5.02 -13.52
CA SER A 317 19.58 3.75 -12.82
C SER A 317 20.16 3.70 -11.39
N ILE A 318 21.00 4.66 -10.98
CA ILE A 318 21.40 4.85 -9.59
C ILE A 318 20.17 5.06 -8.69
N GLY A 319 19.12 5.73 -9.18
CA GLY A 319 17.86 5.90 -8.45
C GLY A 319 17.21 4.57 -8.07
N LEU A 320 17.27 3.57 -8.94
CA LEU A 320 16.77 2.22 -8.65
C LEU A 320 17.52 1.57 -7.49
N ILE A 321 18.84 1.72 -7.42
CA ILE A 321 19.66 1.18 -6.32
C ILE A 321 19.25 1.84 -5.00
N VAL A 322 19.12 3.17 -5.01
CA VAL A 322 18.65 3.93 -3.84
C VAL A 322 17.25 3.46 -3.42
N TYR A 323 16.35 3.23 -4.38
CA TYR A 323 15.00 2.74 -4.12
C TYR A 323 15.00 1.35 -3.45
N ILE A 324 15.81 0.40 -3.95
CA ILE A 324 15.95 -0.93 -3.35
C ILE A 324 16.50 -0.84 -1.92
N VAL A 325 17.53 -0.02 -1.70
CA VAL A 325 18.12 0.20 -0.37
C VAL A 325 17.07 0.79 0.58
N LEU A 326 16.25 1.74 0.12
CA LEU A 326 15.16 2.32 0.92
C LEU A 326 14.08 1.28 1.25
N ILE A 327 13.70 0.42 0.31
CA ILE A 327 12.75 -0.67 0.59
C ILE A 327 13.27 -1.56 1.71
N ILE A 328 14.54 -1.98 1.65
CA ILE A 328 15.14 -2.83 2.67
C ILE A 328 15.21 -2.10 4.01
N ALA A 329 15.66 -0.85 4.02
CA ALA A 329 15.74 -0.03 5.24
C ALA A 329 14.36 0.14 5.91
N PHE A 330 13.34 0.49 5.13
CA PHE A 330 11.97 0.64 5.64
C PHE A 330 11.35 -0.70 6.06
N ALA A 331 11.68 -1.82 5.42
CA ALA A 331 11.21 -3.14 5.83
C ALA A 331 11.72 -3.50 7.24
N TYR A 332 13.01 -3.28 7.50
CA TYR A 332 13.59 -3.46 8.84
C TYR A 332 12.98 -2.49 9.86
N PHE A 333 12.90 -1.22 9.48
CA PHE A 333 12.36 -0.18 10.34
C PHE A 333 10.92 -0.49 10.77
N TYR A 334 10.04 -0.77 9.82
CA TYR A 334 8.63 -1.06 10.09
C TYR A 334 8.44 -2.35 10.89
N THR A 335 9.21 -3.38 10.60
CA THR A 335 9.13 -4.64 11.34
C THR A 335 9.53 -4.48 12.79
N ASN A 336 10.57 -3.70 13.08
CA ASN A 336 11.01 -3.42 14.45
C ASN A 336 9.96 -2.63 15.27
N ILE A 337 9.13 -1.82 14.59
CA ILE A 337 8.02 -1.10 15.23
C ILE A 337 6.86 -2.04 15.53
N THR A 338 6.52 -2.88 14.56
CA THR A 338 5.31 -3.71 14.61
C THR A 338 5.48 -4.92 15.52
N PHE A 339 6.69 -5.44 15.61
CA PHE A 339 7.01 -6.65 16.35
C PHE A 339 8.01 -6.38 17.48
N ASN A 340 7.57 -6.55 18.73
CA ASN A 340 8.41 -6.40 19.92
C ASN A 340 8.79 -7.77 20.48
N PRO A 341 10.01 -8.31 20.19
CA PRO A 341 10.44 -9.63 20.66
C PRO A 341 10.51 -9.74 22.17
N LEU A 342 10.85 -8.63 22.86
CA LEU A 342 10.97 -8.61 24.31
C LEU A 342 9.61 -8.78 25.00
N GLU A 343 8.58 -8.10 24.50
CA GLU A 343 7.24 -8.20 25.04
C GLU A 343 6.67 -9.61 24.84
N ILE A 344 6.85 -10.19 23.66
CA ILE A 344 6.43 -11.56 23.36
C ILE A 344 7.13 -12.58 24.28
N ALA A 345 8.45 -12.45 24.44
CA ALA A 345 9.22 -13.33 25.32
C ALA A 345 8.77 -13.22 26.79
N ASN A 346 8.45 -12.00 27.26
CA ASN A 346 7.93 -11.76 28.60
C ASN A 346 6.51 -12.34 28.79
N ASN A 347 5.64 -12.16 27.81
CA ASN A 347 4.28 -12.71 27.83
C ASN A 347 4.31 -14.24 27.82
N MET A 348 5.18 -14.84 27.02
CA MET A 348 5.42 -16.30 27.03
C MET A 348 5.88 -16.78 28.40
N LYS A 349 6.88 -16.10 28.99
CA LYS A 349 7.39 -16.44 30.34
C LYS A 349 6.27 -16.39 31.39
N ARG A 350 5.42 -15.33 31.36
CA ARG A 350 4.29 -15.20 32.28
C ARG A 350 3.25 -16.29 32.09
N SER A 351 3.04 -16.76 30.88
CA SER A 351 2.09 -17.83 30.54
C SER A 351 2.65 -19.24 30.76
N GLY A 352 3.91 -19.38 31.21
CA GLY A 352 4.58 -20.66 31.37
C GLY A 352 4.97 -21.35 30.07
N GLY A 353 5.05 -20.57 28.96
CA GLY A 353 5.49 -21.04 27.65
C GLY A 353 7.00 -20.90 27.49
N PHE A 354 7.60 -21.84 26.77
CA PHE A 354 9.01 -21.79 26.42
C PHE A 354 9.25 -22.39 25.03
N ILE A 355 10.33 -21.97 24.39
CA ILE A 355 10.80 -22.56 23.14
C ILE A 355 11.73 -23.72 23.49
N PRO A 356 11.52 -24.94 22.93
CA PRO A 356 12.38 -26.08 23.21
C PRO A 356 13.85 -25.74 22.96
N GLY A 357 14.72 -26.01 23.95
CA GLY A 357 16.14 -25.73 23.87
C GLY A 357 16.58 -24.31 24.22
N ILE A 358 15.64 -23.38 24.51
CA ILE A 358 15.97 -21.98 24.82
C ILE A 358 15.39 -21.58 26.19
N ARG A 359 16.22 -20.93 27.02
CA ARG A 359 15.79 -20.46 28.34
C ARG A 359 14.75 -19.34 28.21
N PRO A 360 13.64 -19.37 28.99
CA PRO A 360 12.63 -18.29 29.00
C PRO A 360 13.23 -16.94 29.42
N GLY A 361 12.78 -15.86 28.78
CA GLY A 361 13.19 -14.50 29.08
C GLY A 361 14.10 -13.90 28.00
N LYS A 362 15.20 -13.23 28.39
CA LYS A 362 16.10 -12.54 27.47
C LYS A 362 16.64 -13.43 26.34
N PRO A 363 17.13 -14.69 26.58
CA PRO A 363 17.59 -15.56 25.50
C PRO A 363 16.50 -15.89 24.48
N THR A 364 15.24 -15.97 24.90
CA THR A 364 14.09 -16.15 23.99
C THR A 364 13.87 -14.91 23.13
N SER A 365 13.98 -13.71 23.72
CA SER A 365 13.89 -12.45 22.97
C SER A 365 15.02 -12.33 21.93
N ASP A 366 16.25 -12.65 22.32
CA ASP A 366 17.41 -12.57 21.41
C ASP A 366 17.27 -13.56 20.23
N TYR A 367 16.79 -14.78 20.51
CA TYR A 367 16.51 -15.76 19.46
C TYR A 367 15.40 -15.33 18.51
N LEU A 368 14.30 -14.79 19.04
CA LEU A 368 13.20 -14.26 18.23
C LEU A 368 13.67 -13.09 17.35
N ASN A 369 14.50 -12.19 17.89
CA ASN A 369 15.07 -11.08 17.15
C ASN A 369 16.00 -11.55 16.03
N GLN A 370 16.82 -12.54 16.29
CA GLN A 370 17.71 -13.13 15.28
C GLN A 370 16.91 -13.76 14.13
N ILE A 371 15.89 -14.55 14.42
CA ILE A 371 15.03 -15.15 13.40
C ILE A 371 14.30 -14.07 12.62
N LEU A 372 13.78 -13.04 13.31
CA LEU A 372 13.07 -11.94 12.69
C LEU A 372 13.96 -11.23 11.67
N ASN A 373 15.21 -10.93 12.03
CA ASN A 373 16.17 -10.28 11.13
C ASN A 373 16.40 -11.09 9.85
N TYR A 374 16.54 -12.41 9.94
CA TYR A 374 16.68 -13.26 8.75
C TYR A 374 15.42 -13.28 7.89
N ILE A 375 14.26 -13.39 8.51
CA ILE A 375 12.97 -13.43 7.82
C ILE A 375 12.71 -12.11 7.11
N VAL A 376 12.93 -10.98 7.79
CA VAL A 376 12.74 -9.64 7.23
C VAL A 376 13.66 -9.40 6.04
N PHE A 377 14.91 -9.86 6.10
CA PHE A 377 15.84 -9.76 4.97
C PHE A 377 15.33 -10.49 3.73
N ILE A 378 14.87 -11.73 3.90
CA ILE A 378 14.28 -12.51 2.80
C ILE A 378 13.03 -11.84 2.26
N GLY A 379 12.14 -11.35 3.14
CA GLY A 379 10.94 -10.60 2.78
C GLY A 379 11.25 -9.32 2.02
N ALA A 380 12.24 -8.55 2.49
CA ALA A 380 12.65 -7.29 1.86
C ALA A 380 13.25 -7.51 0.46
N ILE A 381 14.07 -8.55 0.28
CA ILE A 381 14.57 -8.93 -1.06
C ILE A 381 13.42 -9.34 -1.97
N GLY A 382 12.46 -10.12 -1.46
CA GLY A 382 11.27 -10.49 -2.22
C GLY A 382 10.45 -9.27 -2.66
N LEU A 383 10.23 -8.30 -1.78
CA LEU A 383 9.56 -7.04 -2.09
C LEU A 383 10.34 -6.21 -3.12
N ALA A 384 11.66 -6.11 -2.96
CA ALA A 384 12.54 -5.41 -3.89
C ALA A 384 12.50 -6.04 -5.28
N PHE A 385 12.50 -7.38 -5.36
CA PHE A 385 12.39 -8.10 -6.63
C PHE A 385 11.05 -7.81 -7.33
N ILE A 386 9.93 -7.85 -6.60
CA ILE A 386 8.61 -7.56 -7.17
C ILE A 386 8.53 -6.11 -7.65
N ALA A 387 9.12 -5.17 -6.91
CA ALA A 387 9.17 -3.76 -7.30
C ALA A 387 10.07 -3.52 -8.52
N PHE A 388 11.17 -4.28 -8.63
CA PHE A 388 12.13 -4.17 -9.73
C PHE A 388 11.56 -4.63 -11.07
N VAL A 389 10.84 -5.75 -11.12
CA VAL A 389 10.41 -6.39 -12.38
C VAL A 389 9.66 -5.42 -13.30
N PRO A 390 8.60 -4.70 -12.89
CA PRO A 390 7.91 -3.76 -13.79
C PRO A 390 8.76 -2.58 -14.21
N ILE A 391 9.62 -2.08 -13.32
CA ILE A 391 10.55 -0.98 -13.62
C ILE A 391 11.50 -1.40 -14.75
N PHE A 392 12.02 -2.62 -14.67
CA PHE A 392 12.86 -3.19 -15.71
C PHE A 392 12.12 -3.31 -17.05
N PHE A 393 10.87 -3.79 -17.03
CA PHE A 393 10.08 -3.91 -18.25
C PHE A 393 9.74 -2.54 -18.85
N ASN A 394 9.40 -1.56 -18.03
CA ASN A 394 9.15 -0.19 -18.51
C ASN A 394 10.42 0.44 -19.10
N GLY A 395 11.57 0.30 -18.45
CA GLY A 395 12.82 0.90 -18.90
C GLY A 395 13.37 0.27 -20.17
N VAL A 396 13.37 -1.06 -20.27
CA VAL A 396 13.97 -1.79 -21.40
C VAL A 396 13.04 -1.86 -22.61
N PHE A 397 11.74 -2.09 -22.39
CA PHE A 397 10.77 -2.30 -23.47
C PHE A 397 9.86 -1.11 -23.74
N ASN A 398 10.02 0.02 -23.01
CA ASN A 398 9.13 1.18 -23.05
C ASN A 398 7.65 0.75 -22.95
N ALA A 399 7.38 -0.25 -22.12
CA ALA A 399 6.02 -0.71 -21.87
C ALA A 399 5.35 0.29 -20.93
N ASP A 400 4.69 1.33 -21.46
CA ASP A 400 3.96 2.36 -20.68
C ASP A 400 2.84 1.75 -19.83
N VAL A 401 3.22 0.85 -18.90
CA VAL A 401 2.30 0.15 -18.00
C VAL A 401 2.40 0.78 -16.63
N SER A 402 1.33 1.38 -16.18
CA SER A 402 1.20 1.86 -14.80
C SER A 402 0.95 0.72 -13.81
N PHE A 403 0.64 -0.50 -14.30
CA PHE A 403 0.47 -1.72 -13.52
C PHE A 403 1.84 -2.21 -12.99
N GLY A 404 2.36 -1.49 -11.99
CA GLY A 404 3.64 -1.78 -11.36
C GLY A 404 3.56 -2.94 -10.35
N GLY A 405 4.72 -3.49 -9.98
CA GLY A 405 4.82 -4.53 -8.95
C GLY A 405 4.18 -4.13 -7.62
N THR A 406 4.22 -2.85 -7.27
CA THR A 406 3.53 -2.27 -6.11
C THR A 406 2.02 -2.48 -6.16
N SER A 407 1.40 -2.28 -7.32
CA SER A 407 -0.04 -2.48 -7.52
C SER A 407 -0.45 -3.93 -7.30
N ILE A 408 0.32 -4.89 -7.83
CA ILE A 408 0.06 -6.33 -7.62
C ILE A 408 0.20 -6.70 -6.15
N ILE A 409 1.25 -6.20 -5.46
CA ILE A 409 1.46 -6.47 -4.04
C ILE A 409 0.28 -5.95 -3.22
N ILE A 410 -0.20 -4.72 -3.51
CA ILE A 410 -1.33 -4.12 -2.80
C ILE A 410 -2.58 -4.96 -3.01
N ILE A 411 -2.95 -5.27 -4.26
CA ILE A 411 -4.14 -6.06 -4.57
C ILE A 411 -4.10 -7.41 -3.87
N VAL A 412 -3.03 -8.18 -4.07
CA VAL A 412 -2.90 -9.54 -3.49
C VAL A 412 -2.86 -9.49 -1.97
N GLY A 413 -2.10 -8.54 -1.40
CA GLY A 413 -2.00 -8.37 0.05
C GLY A 413 -3.36 -8.07 0.70
N VAL A 414 -4.10 -7.12 0.14
CA VAL A 414 -5.44 -6.73 0.64
C VAL A 414 -6.45 -7.87 0.48
N VAL A 415 -6.42 -8.59 -0.65
CA VAL A 415 -7.32 -9.74 -0.86
C VAL A 415 -7.03 -10.84 0.16
N ILE A 416 -5.76 -11.20 0.40
CA ILE A 416 -5.40 -12.23 1.39
C ILE A 416 -5.78 -11.80 2.80
N GLU A 417 -5.51 -10.55 3.17
CA GLU A 417 -5.84 -10.02 4.50
C GLU A 417 -7.35 -10.00 4.74
N THR A 418 -8.12 -9.51 3.76
CA THR A 418 -9.58 -9.48 3.83
C THR A 418 -10.17 -10.88 3.94
N LEU A 419 -9.65 -11.86 3.18
CA LEU A 419 -10.09 -13.26 3.27
C LEU A 419 -9.79 -13.87 4.65
N LYS A 420 -8.59 -13.64 5.21
CA LYS A 420 -8.24 -14.11 6.56
C LYS A 420 -9.14 -13.49 7.63
N GLN A 421 -9.53 -12.23 7.46
CA GLN A 421 -10.45 -11.55 8.38
C GLN A 421 -11.88 -12.11 8.27
N ILE A 422 -12.36 -12.40 7.06
CA ILE A 422 -13.65 -13.10 6.84
C ILE A 422 -13.63 -14.47 7.51
N GLU A 423 -12.57 -15.26 7.35
CA GLU A 423 -12.43 -16.56 8.00
C GLU A 423 -12.44 -16.45 9.53
N SER A 424 -11.74 -15.46 10.07
CA SER A 424 -11.73 -15.19 11.51
C SER A 424 -13.12 -14.87 12.05
N GLN A 425 -13.87 -13.99 11.37
CA GLN A 425 -15.24 -13.64 11.75
C GLN A 425 -16.20 -14.83 11.65
N MET A 426 -16.03 -15.72 10.69
CA MET A 426 -16.82 -16.94 10.59
C MET A 426 -16.54 -17.93 11.71
N ARG A 427 -15.26 -18.13 12.10
CA ARG A 427 -14.87 -19.03 13.20
C ARG A 427 -15.43 -18.61 14.53
N VAL A 428 -15.41 -17.32 14.83
CA VAL A 428 -15.96 -16.77 16.09
C VAL A 428 -17.46 -17.07 16.25
N ARG A 429 -18.21 -17.12 15.14
CA ARG A 429 -19.67 -17.39 15.16
C ARG A 429 -20.03 -18.86 15.24
N TYR A 430 -19.22 -19.74 14.65
CA TYR A 430 -19.41 -21.20 14.82
C TYR A 430 -19.28 -21.64 16.30
N TYR A 431 -18.50 -20.89 17.09
CA TYR A 431 -18.35 -21.12 18.52
C TYR A 431 -19.53 -20.62 19.36
N LYS A 432 -20.24 -19.58 18.90
CA LYS A 432 -21.43 -19.06 19.58
C LYS A 432 -22.66 -19.95 19.43
N GLY A 433 -22.80 -20.65 18.31
CA GLY A 433 -23.89 -21.61 18.08
C GLY A 433 -23.80 -22.89 18.93
N PHE A 434 -22.70 -23.10 19.66
CA PHE A 434 -22.54 -24.24 20.59
C PHE A 434 -22.91 -23.90 22.05
N LEU A 435 -23.20 -22.60 22.34
CA LEU A 435 -23.54 -22.11 23.66
C LEU A 435 -25.00 -21.67 23.80
N ASP A 436 -25.75 -21.67 22.71
CA ASP A 436 -27.16 -21.28 22.65
C ASP A 436 -28.12 -22.49 22.50
N ASP A 437 -27.63 -23.75 22.75
CA ASP A 437 -28.44 -24.97 22.92
C ASP A 437 -28.50 -25.41 24.36
#